data_21fe515298b582e6944e9b7927f6e17f
#
_entry.id   21fe515298b582e6944e9b7927f6e17f
#
_cell.length_a   1.000
_cell.length_b   1.000
_cell.length_c   1.000
_cell.angle_alpha   90.00
_cell.angle_beta   90.00
_cell.angle_gamma   90.00
#
_symmetry.space_group_name_H-M   'P 1'
#
loop_
_entity.id
_entity.type
_entity.pdbx_description
1 polymer ?
#
loop_
_entity_poly.entity_id
_entity_poly.type
_entity_poly.pdbx_seq_one_letter_code
_entity_poly.pdbx_strand_id
1 'polypeptide(L)'
;MEYPNITVIGSSGDSKSLETVIVHEVGHNWYYGILGSNERDNAWMDEGLNTYIEIRYMEEKYPNGYFRKKDSTQNKSRGISLNIPMEEKELQHIAYQFNASRNYDQPLKMGSKDFTQMNYGAMVYCKTGIGFHYLKAFL
;
A
#
# COMPACT_ATOMS: atom_id res chain seq x y z
N MET A 1 -10.35 -6.84 3.71
CA MET A 1 -11.78 -6.93 3.27
C MET A 1 -12.65 -6.15 4.26
N GLU A 2 -13.31 -5.18 3.73
CA GLU A 2 -13.86 -3.98 4.39
C GLU A 2 -15.38 -3.92 4.33
N TYR A 3 -16.05 -5.04 4.58
CA TYR A 3 -17.52 -5.06 4.59
C TYR A 3 -18.09 -4.12 5.66
N PRO A 4 -19.26 -3.48 5.42
CA PRO A 4 -19.90 -2.67 6.43
C PRO A 4 -20.09 -3.41 7.75
N ASN A 5 -19.57 -2.83 8.83
CA ASN A 5 -19.62 -3.38 10.19
C ASN A 5 -18.87 -4.70 10.43
N ILE A 6 -18.08 -5.17 9.45
CA ILE A 6 -17.25 -6.35 9.62
C ILE A 6 -15.94 -6.22 8.84
N THR A 7 -14.83 -6.26 9.51
CA THR A 7 -13.50 -6.24 8.90
C THR A 7 -12.91 -7.65 8.96
N VAL A 8 -12.47 -8.16 7.79
CA VAL A 8 -11.84 -9.48 7.69
C VAL A 8 -10.34 -9.30 7.44
N ILE A 9 -9.54 -9.71 8.41
CA ILE A 9 -8.08 -9.59 8.38
C ILE A 9 -7.48 -10.99 8.22
N GLY A 10 -6.66 -11.15 7.18
CA GLY A 10 -5.90 -12.38 6.96
C GLY A 10 -4.71 -12.49 7.92
N SER A 11 -4.23 -13.70 8.14
CA SER A 11 -3.00 -13.90 8.89
C SER A 11 -1.80 -13.36 8.10
N SER A 12 -0.97 -12.56 8.74
CA SER A 12 0.28 -12.05 8.20
C SER A 12 1.48 -12.73 8.86
N GLY A 13 2.59 -12.83 8.13
CA GLY A 13 3.78 -13.58 8.56
C GLY A 13 4.55 -12.94 9.73
N ASP A 14 4.41 -11.64 9.93
CA ASP A 14 5.06 -10.89 11.02
C ASP A 14 4.14 -9.80 11.58
N SER A 15 4.51 -9.28 12.75
CA SER A 15 3.68 -8.32 13.48
C SER A 15 3.51 -6.97 12.78
N LYS A 16 4.50 -6.52 12.02
CA LYS A 16 4.39 -5.24 11.28
C LYS A 16 3.47 -5.38 10.08
N SER A 17 3.65 -6.45 9.29
CA SER A 17 2.75 -6.74 8.19
C SER A 17 1.31 -6.91 8.65
N LEU A 18 1.09 -7.57 9.79
CA LEU A 18 -0.24 -7.67 10.38
C LEU A 18 -0.78 -6.30 10.80
N GLU A 19 0.04 -5.45 11.38
CA GLU A 19 -0.35 -4.10 11.76
C GLU A 19 -0.71 -3.25 10.54
N THR A 20 0.08 -3.32 9.47
CA THR A 20 -0.21 -2.64 8.19
C THR A 20 -1.59 -3.03 7.68
N VAL A 21 -1.88 -4.33 7.62
CA VAL A 21 -3.19 -4.84 7.19
C VAL A 21 -4.31 -4.36 8.12
N ILE A 22 -4.10 -4.37 9.44
CA ILE A 22 -5.10 -3.87 10.40
C ILE A 22 -5.39 -2.39 10.16
N VAL A 23 -4.36 -1.56 9.99
CA VAL A 23 -4.50 -0.12 9.73
C VAL A 23 -5.25 0.12 8.43
N HIS A 24 -4.90 -0.63 7.39
CA HIS A 24 -5.56 -0.56 6.10
C HIS A 24 -7.05 -0.91 6.20
N GLU A 25 -7.37 -2.10 6.66
CA GLU A 25 -8.75 -2.59 6.72
C GLU A 25 -9.65 -1.77 7.66
N VAL A 26 -9.10 -1.28 8.77
CA VAL A 26 -9.85 -0.39 9.67
C VAL A 26 -10.04 0.99 9.04
N GLY A 27 -9.08 1.47 8.27
CA GLY A 27 -9.14 2.74 7.55
C GLY A 27 -10.33 2.84 6.60
N HIS A 28 -10.75 1.73 6.00
CA HIS A 28 -11.92 1.66 5.12
C HIS A 28 -13.24 2.06 5.77
N ASN A 29 -13.33 2.10 7.10
CA ASN A 29 -14.51 2.69 7.76
C ASN A 29 -14.70 4.17 7.42
N TRP A 30 -13.62 4.89 7.10
CA TRP A 30 -13.62 6.27 6.65
C TRP A 30 -13.55 6.40 5.14
N TYR A 31 -12.58 5.71 4.52
CA TYR A 31 -12.24 5.81 3.09
C TYR A 31 -12.97 4.76 2.26
N TYR A 32 -14.16 4.65 2.34
CA TYR A 32 -15.18 3.85 1.70
C TYR A 32 -16.48 4.05 2.48
N GLY A 33 -16.48 3.71 3.77
CA GLY A 33 -17.69 3.70 4.57
C GLY A 33 -18.32 5.08 4.73
N ILE A 34 -17.55 6.10 5.15
CA ILE A 34 -18.06 7.46 5.33
C ILE A 34 -18.09 8.24 4.02
N LEU A 35 -17.05 8.14 3.20
CA LEU A 35 -16.99 8.86 1.93
C LEU A 35 -17.93 8.30 0.88
N GLY A 36 -18.39 7.06 1.02
CA GLY A 36 -19.36 6.44 0.13
C GLY A 36 -18.85 6.30 -1.32
N SER A 37 -17.55 6.04 -1.50
CA SER A 37 -16.96 5.86 -2.82
C SER A 37 -17.44 4.55 -3.47
N ASN A 38 -17.56 4.56 -4.81
CA ASN A 38 -17.88 3.36 -5.57
C ASN A 38 -16.60 2.60 -5.89
N GLU A 39 -16.29 1.59 -5.09
CA GLU A 39 -15.11 0.74 -5.22
C GLU A 39 -15.03 -0.03 -6.55
N ARG A 40 -16.16 -0.28 -7.20
CA ARG A 40 -16.21 -1.03 -8.47
C ARG A 40 -15.77 -0.19 -9.65
N ASP A 41 -16.17 1.06 -9.67
CA ASP A 41 -15.91 1.96 -10.79
C ASP A 41 -14.70 2.87 -10.53
N ASN A 42 -14.38 3.12 -9.26
CA ASN A 42 -13.34 4.04 -8.82
C ASN A 42 -12.57 3.48 -7.62
N ALA A 43 -12.05 2.27 -7.72
CA ALA A 43 -11.31 1.60 -6.65
C ALA A 43 -10.15 2.45 -6.08
N TRP A 44 -9.56 3.33 -6.87
CA TRP A 44 -8.50 4.24 -6.45
C TRP A 44 -8.93 5.24 -5.37
N MET A 45 -10.21 5.60 -5.32
CA MET A 45 -10.75 6.52 -4.30
C MET A 45 -10.83 5.84 -2.94
N ASP A 46 -11.07 4.58 -2.93
CA ASP A 46 -11.15 3.73 -1.77
C ASP A 46 -9.73 3.30 -1.33
N GLU A 47 -9.16 2.40 -2.05
CA GLU A 47 -7.88 1.77 -1.73
C GLU A 47 -6.71 2.75 -1.72
N GLY A 48 -6.70 3.68 -2.68
CA GLY A 48 -5.59 4.63 -2.82
C GLY A 48 -5.55 5.69 -1.72
N LEU A 49 -6.70 6.22 -1.29
CA LEU A 49 -6.78 7.12 -0.15
C LEU A 49 -6.40 6.39 1.14
N ASN A 50 -6.89 5.18 1.28
CA ASN A 50 -6.60 4.35 2.43
C ASN A 50 -5.11 3.99 2.51
N THR A 51 -4.49 3.60 1.40
CA THR A 51 -3.04 3.37 1.29
C THR A 51 -2.23 4.62 1.66
N TYR A 52 -2.69 5.81 1.25
CA TYR A 52 -2.02 7.06 1.64
C TYR A 52 -2.00 7.26 3.16
N ILE A 53 -3.08 6.97 3.85
CA ILE A 53 -3.14 7.09 5.32
C ILE A 53 -2.32 6.00 6.00
N GLU A 54 -2.35 4.78 5.47
CA GLU A 54 -1.49 3.67 5.91
C GLU A 54 -0.01 4.05 5.85
N ILE A 55 0.46 4.58 4.71
CA ILE A 55 1.84 5.07 4.54
C ILE A 55 2.18 6.09 5.64
N ARG A 56 1.33 7.08 5.85
CA ARG A 56 1.55 8.11 6.88
C ARG A 56 1.65 7.54 8.28
N TYR A 57 0.76 6.60 8.62
CA TYR A 57 0.79 5.91 9.91
C TYR A 57 2.10 5.15 10.10
N MET A 58 2.53 4.41 9.07
CA MET A 58 3.74 3.62 9.14
C MET A 58 5.00 4.49 9.23
N GLU A 59 5.05 5.62 8.52
CA GLU A 59 6.15 6.60 8.61
C GLU A 59 6.24 7.23 10.00
N GLU A 60 5.10 7.59 10.60
CA GLU A 60 5.08 8.19 11.94
C GLU A 60 5.51 7.18 13.01
N LYS A 61 4.99 5.97 12.93
CA LYS A 61 5.29 4.94 13.93
C LYS A 61 6.67 4.30 13.75
N TYR A 62 7.16 4.20 12.53
CA TYR A 62 8.42 3.56 12.17
C TYR A 62 9.37 4.50 11.40
N PRO A 63 9.82 5.61 11.99
CA PRO A 63 10.59 6.65 11.30
C PRO A 63 11.96 6.20 10.77
N ASN A 64 12.41 5.01 11.13
CA ASN A 64 13.65 4.42 10.62
C ASN A 64 13.42 3.39 9.49
N GLY A 65 12.26 3.42 8.88
CA GLY A 65 11.87 2.52 7.79
C GLY A 65 11.38 1.14 8.25
N TYR A 66 10.70 0.48 7.34
CA TYR A 66 10.05 -0.81 7.56
C TYR A 66 11.06 -1.96 7.76
N PHE A 67 12.16 -1.92 7.02
CA PHE A 67 13.21 -2.95 7.04
C PHE A 67 14.38 -2.60 7.96
N ARG A 68 14.12 -2.41 9.25
CA ARG A 68 15.23 -2.37 10.19
C ARG A 68 15.78 -3.78 10.40
N LYS A 69 17.12 -3.93 10.27
CA LYS A 69 17.86 -5.14 10.56
C LYS A 69 17.27 -5.92 11.74
N LYS A 70 16.77 -7.09 11.50
CA LYS A 70 16.65 -8.10 12.54
C LYS A 70 18.08 -8.51 12.89
N ASP A 71 18.48 -8.38 14.14
CA ASP A 71 19.82 -8.78 14.61
C ASP A 71 20.22 -10.14 14.03
N SER A 72 21.37 -10.15 13.37
CA SER A 72 21.88 -11.28 12.61
C SER A 72 22.46 -12.35 13.54
N THR A 73 21.61 -13.21 14.05
CA THR A 73 22.08 -14.44 14.70
C THR A 73 21.58 -15.73 14.07
N GLN A 74 20.93 -15.72 12.92
CA GLN A 74 20.72 -16.99 12.20
C GLN A 74 20.41 -16.82 10.71
N ASN A 75 21.19 -17.52 9.94
CA ASN A 75 21.12 -17.93 8.53
C ASN A 75 21.91 -17.11 7.52
N LYS A 76 23.15 -17.63 7.28
CA LYS A 76 23.93 -17.38 6.08
C LYS A 76 23.25 -18.04 4.87
N SER A 77 22.27 -17.44 4.27
CA SER A 77 21.90 -17.75 2.89
C SER A 77 22.63 -16.77 1.97
N ARG A 78 23.33 -17.33 0.97
CA ARG A 78 24.08 -16.61 -0.07
C ARG A 78 23.10 -15.82 -0.96
N GLY A 79 22.65 -14.66 -0.49
CA GLY A 79 21.94 -13.67 -1.28
C GLY A 79 22.51 -12.31 -0.98
N ILE A 80 22.64 -11.45 -1.99
CA ILE A 80 23.02 -10.05 -1.80
C ILE A 80 21.87 -9.41 -1.01
N SER A 81 22.02 -9.31 0.30
CA SER A 81 21.10 -8.57 1.15
C SER A 81 21.44 -7.09 0.97
N LEU A 82 20.72 -6.40 0.12
CA LEU A 82 20.72 -4.95 0.08
C LEU A 82 20.00 -4.45 1.33
N ASN A 83 20.76 -4.25 2.40
CA ASN A 83 20.30 -3.68 3.67
C ASN A 83 20.07 -2.17 3.53
N ILE A 84 19.22 -1.76 2.59
CA ILE A 84 18.82 -0.37 2.43
C ILE A 84 17.59 -0.20 3.30
N PRO A 85 17.61 0.66 4.32
CA PRO A 85 16.39 1.03 5.04
C PRO A 85 15.48 1.73 4.02
N MET A 86 14.35 1.10 3.70
CA MET A 86 13.35 1.66 2.79
C MET A 86 12.14 2.11 3.61
N GLU A 87 11.69 3.31 3.34
CA GLU A 87 10.42 3.81 3.86
C GLU A 87 9.25 3.15 3.11
N GLU A 88 8.09 3.09 3.73
CA GLU A 88 6.89 2.48 3.12
C GLU A 88 6.55 3.12 1.77
N LYS A 89 6.59 4.45 1.67
CA LYS A 89 6.37 5.15 0.40
C LYS A 89 7.35 4.78 -0.71
N GLU A 90 8.61 4.45 -0.36
CA GLU A 90 9.61 4.04 -1.35
C GLU A 90 9.29 2.68 -1.94
N LEU A 91 8.78 1.76 -1.12
CA LEU A 91 8.30 0.46 -1.59
C LEU A 91 7.14 0.60 -2.57
N GLN A 92 6.15 1.42 -2.22
CA GLN A 92 5.02 1.72 -3.09
C GLN A 92 5.49 2.36 -4.41
N HIS A 93 6.45 3.28 -4.34
CA HIS A 93 7.02 3.93 -5.50
C HIS A 93 7.73 2.94 -6.44
N ILE A 94 8.56 2.06 -5.88
CA ILE A 94 9.26 1.02 -6.65
C ILE A 94 8.27 0.05 -7.30
N ALA A 95 7.24 -0.37 -6.58
CA ALA A 95 6.21 -1.26 -7.12
C ALA A 95 5.49 -0.64 -8.32
N TYR A 96 5.13 0.65 -8.23
CA TYR A 96 4.56 1.37 -9.36
C TYR A 96 5.56 1.52 -10.52
N GLN A 97 6.79 2.00 -10.24
CA GLN A 97 7.80 2.23 -11.27
C GLN A 97 8.17 0.96 -12.03
N PHE A 98 8.24 -0.17 -11.34
CA PHE A 98 8.52 -1.46 -11.99
C PHE A 98 7.51 -1.78 -13.09
N ASN A 99 6.25 -1.46 -12.87
CA ASN A 99 5.19 -1.69 -13.85
C ASN A 99 5.22 -0.63 -14.97
N ALA A 100 5.33 0.64 -14.60
CA ALA A 100 5.35 1.76 -15.52
C ALA A 100 6.57 1.74 -16.46
N SER A 101 7.76 1.35 -15.96
CA SER A 101 8.97 1.26 -16.78
C SER A 101 8.89 0.25 -17.93
N ARG A 102 7.93 -0.65 -17.87
CA ARG A 102 7.66 -1.67 -18.90
C ARG A 102 6.49 -1.33 -19.81
N ASN A 103 5.88 -0.16 -19.62
CA ASN A 103 4.65 0.26 -20.31
C ASN A 103 3.49 -0.75 -20.11
N TYR A 104 3.40 -1.34 -18.92
CA TYR A 104 2.33 -2.27 -18.56
C TYR A 104 1.25 -1.60 -17.71
N ASP A 105 1.43 -0.34 -17.35
CA ASP A 105 0.48 0.40 -16.53
C ASP A 105 -0.84 0.63 -17.27
N GLN A 106 -1.92 0.52 -16.51
CA GLN A 106 -3.28 0.75 -16.99
C GLN A 106 -3.77 2.12 -16.50
N PRO A 107 -4.74 2.74 -17.21
CA PRO A 107 -5.36 3.97 -16.75
C PRO A 107 -6.00 3.81 -15.37
N LEU A 108 -5.81 4.78 -14.48
CA LEU A 108 -6.35 4.74 -13.12
C LEU A 108 -7.89 4.71 -13.09
N LYS A 109 -8.52 5.41 -14.04
CA LYS A 109 -9.98 5.46 -14.18
C LYS A 109 -10.48 4.26 -14.98
N MET A 110 -10.45 3.10 -14.36
CA MET A 110 -11.01 1.85 -14.90
C MET A 110 -11.86 1.18 -13.84
N GLY A 111 -12.81 0.38 -14.27
CA GLY A 111 -13.54 -0.49 -13.34
C GLY A 111 -12.61 -1.52 -12.70
N SER A 112 -12.82 -1.84 -11.45
CA SER A 112 -11.96 -2.74 -10.68
C SER A 112 -11.74 -4.10 -11.37
N LYS A 113 -12.75 -4.63 -12.04
CA LYS A 113 -12.72 -5.89 -12.79
C LYS A 113 -11.88 -5.86 -14.07
N ASP A 114 -11.58 -4.66 -14.60
CA ASP A 114 -10.90 -4.48 -15.88
C ASP A 114 -9.36 -4.36 -15.70
N PHE A 115 -8.91 -4.24 -14.47
CA PHE A 115 -7.48 -4.31 -14.15
C PHE A 115 -6.94 -5.74 -14.22
N THR A 116 -5.70 -5.88 -14.69
CA THR A 116 -4.95 -7.09 -14.36
C THR A 116 -4.63 -7.09 -12.85
N GLN A 117 -4.44 -8.26 -12.25
CA GLN A 117 -4.16 -8.36 -10.82
C GLN A 117 -2.92 -7.53 -10.41
N MET A 118 -1.86 -7.54 -11.24
CA MET A 118 -0.65 -6.75 -11.00
C MET A 118 -0.95 -5.26 -11.05
N ASN A 119 -1.73 -4.80 -12.03
CA ASN A 119 -2.08 -3.39 -12.17
C ASN A 119 -3.05 -2.92 -11.10
N TYR A 120 -3.93 -3.77 -10.62
CA TYR A 120 -4.79 -3.41 -9.51
C TYR A 120 -3.93 -2.97 -8.31
N GLY A 121 -2.94 -3.75 -7.91
CA GLY A 121 -2.00 -3.38 -6.86
C GLY A 121 -1.18 -2.12 -7.21
N ALA A 122 -0.52 -2.12 -8.37
CA ALA A 122 0.40 -1.05 -8.73
C ALA A 122 -0.27 0.30 -8.99
N MET A 123 -1.48 0.30 -9.57
CA MET A 123 -2.18 1.53 -9.96
C MET A 123 -3.12 2.02 -8.87
N VAL A 124 -3.97 1.13 -8.37
CA VAL A 124 -5.03 1.51 -7.43
C VAL A 124 -4.45 1.83 -6.05
N TYR A 125 -3.57 0.98 -5.54
CA TYR A 125 -2.90 1.18 -4.25
C TYR A 125 -1.67 2.09 -4.39
N CYS A 126 -0.62 1.60 -5.07
CA CYS A 126 0.69 2.24 -5.02
C CYS A 126 0.70 3.62 -5.68
N LYS A 127 0.32 3.72 -6.96
CA LYS A 127 0.33 5.00 -7.69
C LYS A 127 -0.55 6.04 -7.01
N THR A 128 -1.73 5.64 -6.58
CA THR A 128 -2.68 6.58 -5.97
C THR A 128 -2.22 7.03 -4.59
N GLY A 129 -1.77 6.10 -3.74
CA GLY A 129 -1.23 6.43 -2.42
C GLY A 129 -0.07 7.42 -2.50
N ILE A 130 0.88 7.17 -3.42
CA ILE A 130 2.01 8.08 -3.69
C ILE A 130 1.51 9.41 -4.25
N GLY A 131 0.54 9.39 -5.15
CA GLY A 131 -0.05 10.59 -5.74
C GLY A 131 -0.60 11.54 -4.67
N PHE A 132 -1.33 11.02 -3.70
CA PHE A 132 -1.80 11.80 -2.56
C PHE A 132 -0.67 12.28 -1.65
N HIS A 133 0.38 11.48 -1.48
CA HIS A 133 1.56 11.91 -0.74
C HIS A 133 2.24 13.12 -1.38
N TYR A 134 2.40 13.12 -2.71
CA TYR A 134 2.92 14.28 -3.44
C TYR A 134 1.95 15.46 -3.42
N LEU A 135 0.66 15.23 -3.62
CA LEU A 135 -0.34 16.31 -3.58
C LEU A 135 -0.29 17.09 -2.27
N LYS A 136 -0.12 16.41 -1.13
CA LYS A 136 0.06 17.05 0.17
C LYS A 136 1.22 18.04 0.20
N ALA A 137 2.30 17.79 -0.54
CA ALA A 137 3.46 18.67 -0.57
C ALA A 137 3.22 19.99 -1.31
N PHE A 138 2.14 20.08 -2.10
CA PHE A 138 1.75 21.27 -2.85
C PHE A 138 0.61 22.06 -2.20
N LEU A 139 -0.02 21.51 -1.16
CA LEU A 139 -1.10 22.16 -0.40
C LEU A 139 -0.58 22.75 0.91
#